data_6da3c2dba849590a1b466115e04af5f7
#
_entry.id   6da3c2dba849590a1b466115e04af5f7
#
_cell.length_a   1.000
_cell.length_b   1.000
_cell.length_c   1.000
_cell.angle_alpha   90.00
_cell.angle_beta   90.00
_cell.angle_gamma   90.00
#
_symmetry.space_group_name_H-M   'P 1'
#
loop_
_entity.id
_entity.type
_entity.pdbx_description
1 polymer ?
#
loop_
_entity_poly.entity_id
_entity_poly.type
_entity_poly.pdbx_seq_one_letter_code
_entity_poly.pdbx_strand_id
1 'polypeptide(L)'
;MLSKAHDVGAPSLLDALRTGTSLLHVALEKRLPFFSERLDADGYRRLLQAYHGFYAPIEAALYASGLIPAGFDTALRVKTPTLVSDLHGPGLDDAAINALPHCTALPRLDTPAACLGVLYVLEG
;
A
#
# COMPACT_ATOMS: atom_id res chain seq x y z
N MET A 1 14.30 -30.07 15.60
CA MET A 1 14.09 -30.92 14.42
C MET A 1 12.72 -31.52 14.35
N LEU A 2 12.18 -31.87 15.48
CA LEU A 2 10.81 -32.43 15.54
C LEU A 2 9.75 -31.46 15.03
N SER A 3 10.01 -30.18 15.12
CA SER A 3 9.10 -29.13 14.64
C SER A 3 8.74 -29.26 13.17
N LYS A 4 9.66 -29.73 12.33
CA LYS A 4 9.39 -29.93 10.92
C LYS A 4 8.32 -30.97 10.63
N ALA A 5 8.29 -32.03 11.41
CA ALA A 5 7.31 -33.08 11.27
C ALA A 5 5.90 -32.57 11.63
N HIS A 6 5.81 -31.64 12.55
CA HIS A 6 4.53 -31.06 12.96
C HIS A 6 3.99 -30.05 11.95
N ASP A 7 4.86 -29.44 11.15
CA ASP A 7 4.45 -28.41 10.21
C ASP A 7 3.91 -28.96 8.89
N VAL A 8 4.00 -30.27 8.66
CA VAL A 8 3.59 -30.89 7.40
C VAL A 8 2.10 -30.70 7.13
N GLY A 9 1.26 -30.65 8.17
CA GLY A 9 -0.18 -30.50 8.02
C GLY A 9 -0.71 -29.10 8.30
N ALA A 10 0.15 -28.20 8.77
CA ALA A 10 -0.26 -26.86 9.17
C ALA A 10 0.40 -25.81 8.26
N PRO A 11 -0.37 -24.92 7.62
CA PRO A 11 0.20 -23.85 6.82
C PRO A 11 0.97 -22.87 7.73
N SER A 12 2.06 -22.33 7.22
CA SER A 12 2.76 -21.22 7.88
C SER A 12 1.85 -19.98 7.90
N LEU A 13 2.19 -19.01 8.77
CA LEU A 13 1.48 -17.72 8.77
C LEU A 13 1.52 -17.06 7.39
N LEU A 14 2.67 -17.11 6.73
CA LEU A 14 2.82 -16.53 5.39
C LEU A 14 1.91 -17.23 4.38
N ASP A 15 1.84 -18.56 4.41
CA ASP A 15 0.98 -19.33 3.53
C ASP A 15 -0.50 -19.02 3.79
N ALA A 16 -0.89 -18.90 5.06
CA ALA A 16 -2.25 -18.54 5.43
C ALA A 16 -2.62 -17.14 4.92
N LEU A 17 -1.71 -16.17 5.01
CA LEU A 17 -1.92 -14.83 4.50
C LEU A 17 -2.05 -14.82 2.98
N ARG A 18 -1.18 -15.53 2.28
CA ARG A 18 -1.23 -15.63 0.82
C ARG A 18 -2.54 -16.27 0.35
N THR A 19 -2.93 -17.34 0.97
CA THR A 19 -4.18 -18.03 0.64
C THR A 19 -5.39 -17.14 0.93
N GLY A 20 -5.41 -16.47 2.09
CA GLY A 20 -6.51 -15.62 2.50
C GLY A 20 -6.69 -14.36 1.66
N THR A 21 -5.64 -13.90 0.97
CA THR A 21 -5.68 -12.67 0.16
C THR A 21 -5.61 -12.92 -1.34
N SER A 22 -5.45 -14.17 -1.78
CA SER A 22 -5.21 -14.48 -3.20
C SER A 22 -6.32 -14.02 -4.14
N LEU A 23 -7.58 -14.18 -3.76
CA LEU A 23 -8.71 -13.75 -4.58
C LEU A 23 -8.76 -12.23 -4.72
N LEU A 24 -8.45 -11.51 -3.65
CA LEU A 24 -8.40 -10.04 -3.68
C LEU A 24 -7.25 -9.55 -4.56
N HIS A 25 -6.10 -10.19 -4.49
CA HIS A 25 -4.96 -9.88 -5.35
C HIS A 25 -5.29 -10.05 -6.83
N VAL A 26 -5.89 -11.19 -7.19
CA VAL A 26 -6.30 -11.45 -8.57
C VAL A 26 -7.33 -10.43 -9.05
N ALA A 27 -8.33 -10.12 -8.21
CA ALA A 27 -9.34 -9.13 -8.56
C ALA A 27 -8.74 -7.73 -8.75
N LEU A 28 -7.78 -7.34 -7.91
CA LEU A 28 -7.09 -6.06 -8.02
C LEU A 28 -6.22 -6.01 -9.28
N GLU A 29 -5.45 -7.06 -9.56
CA GLU A 29 -4.61 -7.14 -10.76
C GLU A 29 -5.41 -6.97 -12.05
N LYS A 30 -6.60 -7.55 -12.08
CA LYS A 30 -7.50 -7.41 -13.24
C LYS A 30 -7.99 -5.97 -13.45
N ARG A 31 -8.03 -5.18 -12.40
CA ARG A 31 -8.46 -3.78 -12.46
C ARG A 31 -7.33 -2.82 -12.77
N LEU A 32 -6.09 -3.23 -12.50
CA LEU A 32 -4.93 -2.37 -12.70
C LEU A 32 -4.42 -2.50 -14.13
N PRO A 33 -4.19 -1.38 -14.82
CA PRO A 33 -3.82 -1.39 -16.24
C PRO A 33 -2.32 -1.58 -16.48
N PHE A 34 -1.54 -2.10 -15.54
CA PHE A 34 -0.08 -2.19 -15.64
C PHE A 34 0.41 -2.94 -16.86
N PHE A 35 -0.30 -3.98 -17.25
CA PHE A 35 0.07 -4.82 -18.39
C PHE A 35 -0.78 -4.54 -19.62
N SER A 36 -1.58 -3.48 -19.58
CA SER A 36 -2.42 -3.11 -20.71
C SER A 36 -1.59 -2.37 -21.75
N GLU A 37 -1.64 -2.85 -23.00
CA GLU A 37 -1.05 -2.13 -24.15
C GLU A 37 -1.78 -0.80 -24.44
N ARG A 38 -2.92 -0.59 -23.79
CA ARG A 38 -3.76 0.61 -23.97
C ARG A 38 -3.54 1.64 -22.86
N LEU A 39 -2.54 1.45 -22.01
CA LEU A 39 -2.23 2.43 -20.97
C LEU A 39 -1.75 3.72 -21.63
N ASP A 40 -2.57 4.73 -21.61
CA ASP A 40 -2.26 6.06 -22.11
C ASP A 40 -1.93 7.02 -20.96
N ALA A 41 -1.64 8.28 -21.29
CA ALA A 41 -1.31 9.30 -20.30
C ALA A 41 -2.48 9.56 -19.33
N ASP A 42 -3.71 9.50 -19.80
CA ASP A 42 -4.89 9.70 -18.96
C ASP A 42 -5.10 8.53 -18.00
N GLY A 43 -4.90 7.30 -18.47
CA GLY A 43 -4.94 6.10 -17.63
C GLY A 43 -3.85 6.12 -16.56
N TYR A 44 -2.64 6.53 -16.93
CA TYR A 44 -1.52 6.67 -15.99
C TYR A 44 -1.82 7.72 -14.92
N ARG A 45 -2.37 8.87 -15.31
CA ARG A 45 -2.78 9.92 -14.37
C ARG A 45 -3.82 9.39 -13.37
N ARG A 46 -4.83 8.68 -13.85
CA ARG A 46 -5.87 8.08 -12.98
C ARG A 46 -5.27 7.07 -12.02
N LEU A 47 -4.29 6.30 -12.47
CA LEU A 47 -3.58 5.35 -11.61
C LEU A 47 -2.81 6.06 -10.50
N LEU A 48 -2.08 7.14 -10.82
CA LEU A 48 -1.39 7.96 -9.83
C LEU A 48 -2.35 8.58 -8.82
N GLN A 49 -3.51 9.05 -9.29
CA GLN A 49 -4.54 9.59 -8.40
C GLN A 49 -5.06 8.53 -7.43
N ALA A 50 -5.28 7.32 -7.91
CA ALA A 50 -5.73 6.21 -7.06
C ALA A 50 -4.67 5.83 -6.02
N TYR A 51 -3.40 5.76 -6.41
CA TYR A 51 -2.31 5.52 -5.47
C TYR A 51 -2.20 6.62 -4.42
N HIS A 52 -2.29 7.87 -4.82
CA HIS A 52 -2.30 9.00 -3.89
C HIS A 52 -3.45 8.89 -2.89
N GLY A 53 -4.64 8.55 -3.36
CA GLY A 53 -5.83 8.39 -2.51
C GLY A 53 -5.72 7.26 -1.50
N PHE A 54 -4.83 6.30 -1.74
CA PHE A 54 -4.51 5.23 -0.79
C PHE A 54 -3.32 5.58 0.09
N TYR A 55 -2.19 5.98 -0.50
CA TYR A 55 -0.96 6.21 0.26
C TYR A 55 -1.04 7.41 1.18
N ALA A 56 -1.63 8.51 0.75
CA ALA A 56 -1.67 9.73 1.56
C ALA A 56 -2.34 9.50 2.93
N PRO A 57 -3.57 8.94 3.00
CA PRO A 57 -4.20 8.73 4.29
C PRO A 57 -3.56 7.61 5.12
N ILE A 58 -3.09 6.51 4.49
CA ILE A 58 -2.48 5.41 5.25
C ILE A 58 -1.13 5.82 5.81
N GLU A 59 -0.31 6.55 5.07
CA GLU A 59 0.97 7.04 5.55
C GLU A 59 0.78 8.07 6.65
N ALA A 60 -0.16 8.99 6.50
CA ALA A 60 -0.47 9.96 7.53
C ALA A 60 -0.87 9.29 8.85
N ALA A 61 -1.76 8.29 8.79
CA ALA A 61 -2.20 7.54 9.96
C ALA A 61 -1.06 6.73 10.58
N LEU A 62 -0.24 6.09 9.73
CA LEU A 62 0.88 5.25 10.17
C LEU A 62 1.93 6.08 10.94
N TYR A 63 2.32 7.24 10.41
CA TYR A 63 3.34 8.06 11.04
C TYR A 63 2.80 8.85 12.24
N ALA A 64 1.49 9.15 12.26
CA ALA A 64 0.85 9.75 13.42
C ALA A 64 0.67 8.77 14.60
N SER A 65 0.74 7.47 14.36
CA SER A 65 0.51 6.45 15.39
C SER A 65 1.54 6.48 16.50
N GLY A 66 2.78 6.88 16.19
CA GLY A 66 3.91 6.81 17.14
C GLY A 66 4.38 5.39 17.44
N LEU A 67 3.88 4.38 16.71
CA LEU A 67 4.13 2.97 16.98
C LEU A 67 5.13 2.32 16.04
N ILE A 68 5.72 3.09 15.13
CA ILE A 68 6.76 2.58 14.25
C ILE A 68 8.03 2.36 15.08
N PRO A 69 8.63 1.16 15.04
CA PRO A 69 9.85 0.89 15.78
C PRO A 69 10.99 1.83 15.43
N ALA A 70 11.80 2.19 16.41
CA ALA A 70 13.01 2.96 16.21
C ALA A 70 13.95 2.20 15.25
N GLY A 71 14.63 2.92 14.40
CA GLY A 71 15.52 2.34 13.39
C GLY A 71 14.93 2.23 11.99
N PHE A 72 13.61 2.39 11.83
CA PHE A 72 13.02 2.54 10.51
C PHE A 72 13.24 3.96 10.00
N ASP A 73 13.84 4.07 8.84
CA ASP A 73 13.99 5.36 8.17
C ASP A 73 12.69 5.69 7.42
N THR A 74 11.79 6.39 8.10
CA THR A 74 10.49 6.76 7.53
C THR A 74 10.64 7.72 6.36
N ALA A 75 11.63 8.60 6.38
CA ALA A 75 11.85 9.57 5.31
C ALA A 75 12.14 8.90 3.96
N LEU A 76 12.88 7.78 3.97
CA LEU A 76 13.18 7.02 2.78
C LEU A 76 12.01 6.16 2.28
N ARG A 77 11.04 5.89 3.15
CA ARG A 77 9.94 4.97 2.86
C ARG A 77 8.66 5.66 2.43
N VAL A 78 8.52 6.94 2.70
CA VAL A 78 7.32 7.71 2.37
C VAL A 78 7.15 7.81 0.87
N LYS A 79 5.98 7.45 0.36
CA LYS A 79 5.66 7.47 -1.07
C LYS A 79 4.85 8.71 -1.49
N THR A 80 4.09 9.29 -0.55
CA THR A 80 3.19 10.41 -0.85
C THR A 80 3.89 11.59 -1.51
N PRO A 81 5.06 12.07 -1.05
CA PRO A 81 5.73 13.19 -1.72
C PRO A 81 6.10 12.90 -3.18
N THR A 82 6.54 11.68 -3.47
CA THR A 82 6.85 11.25 -4.84
C THR A 82 5.60 11.23 -5.70
N LEU A 83 4.48 10.73 -5.17
CA LEU A 83 3.19 10.71 -5.87
C LEU A 83 2.71 12.13 -6.17
N VAL A 84 2.85 13.06 -5.22
CA VAL A 84 2.52 14.47 -5.44
C VAL A 84 3.37 15.05 -6.58
N SER A 85 4.67 14.81 -6.54
CA SER A 85 5.58 15.24 -7.60
C SER A 85 5.17 14.66 -8.97
N ASP A 86 4.85 13.37 -9.01
CA ASP A 86 4.44 12.71 -10.24
C ASP A 86 3.11 13.24 -10.78
N LEU A 87 2.19 13.65 -9.91
CA LEU A 87 0.91 14.24 -10.30
C LEU A 87 1.04 15.65 -10.87
N HIS A 88 2.07 16.39 -10.49
CA HIS A 88 2.35 17.69 -11.10
C HIS A 88 2.72 17.58 -12.58
N GLY A 89 3.35 16.48 -12.98
CA GLY A 89 3.69 16.22 -14.39
C GLY A 89 2.49 16.29 -15.33
N PRO A 90 1.38 15.59 -15.07
CA PRO A 90 0.14 15.72 -15.85
C PRO A 90 -0.60 17.03 -15.69
N GLY A 91 -0.11 17.96 -14.89
CA GLY A 91 -0.66 19.31 -14.78
C GLY A 91 -1.59 19.55 -13.59
N LEU A 92 -1.68 18.63 -12.64
CA LEU A 92 -2.44 18.88 -11.42
C LEU A 92 -1.67 19.85 -10.53
N ASP A 93 -2.37 20.90 -10.07
CA ASP A 93 -1.82 21.80 -9.06
C ASP A 93 -2.08 21.27 -7.65
N ASP A 94 -1.52 21.93 -6.64
CA ASP A 94 -1.66 21.49 -5.25
C ASP A 94 -3.12 21.46 -4.79
N ALA A 95 -3.93 22.40 -5.23
CA ALA A 95 -5.35 22.43 -4.88
C ALA A 95 -6.09 21.22 -5.45
N ALA A 96 -5.81 20.84 -6.70
CA ALA A 96 -6.39 19.67 -7.32
C ALA A 96 -5.95 18.37 -6.63
N ILE A 97 -4.68 18.27 -6.27
CA ILE A 97 -4.14 17.11 -5.56
C ILE A 97 -4.77 17.00 -4.16
N ASN A 98 -4.90 18.10 -3.42
CA ASN A 98 -5.51 18.10 -2.11
C ASN A 98 -7.01 17.77 -2.15
N ALA A 99 -7.66 17.97 -3.28
CA ALA A 99 -9.07 17.65 -3.48
C ALA A 99 -9.30 16.19 -3.91
N LEU A 100 -8.25 15.42 -4.18
CA LEU A 100 -8.38 14.03 -4.57
C LEU A 100 -9.03 13.18 -3.45
N PRO A 101 -9.92 12.25 -3.81
CA PRO A 101 -10.53 11.37 -2.82
C PRO A 101 -9.50 10.53 -2.08
N HIS A 102 -9.72 10.33 -0.78
CA HIS A 102 -8.89 9.46 0.05
C HIS A 102 -9.65 8.21 0.44
N CYS A 103 -8.95 7.09 0.51
CA CYS A 103 -9.49 5.85 1.06
C CYS A 103 -9.82 6.06 2.54
N THR A 104 -11.04 5.71 2.93
CA THR A 104 -11.50 5.80 4.32
C THR A 104 -11.48 4.47 5.06
N ALA A 105 -11.38 3.36 4.33
CA ALA A 105 -11.32 2.01 4.90
C ALA A 105 -9.87 1.66 5.28
N LEU A 106 -9.33 2.38 6.26
CA LEU A 106 -7.94 2.17 6.70
C LEU A 106 -7.86 1.03 7.72
N PRO A 107 -6.75 0.26 7.72
CA PRO A 107 -6.55 -0.77 8.74
C PRO A 107 -6.33 -0.13 10.12
N ARG A 108 -6.55 -0.92 11.16
CA ARG A 108 -6.26 -0.48 12.52
C ARG A 108 -4.74 -0.42 12.73
N LEU A 109 -4.27 0.69 13.28
CA LEU A 109 -2.85 0.96 13.54
C LEU A 109 -2.62 1.20 15.03
N ASP A 110 -3.19 0.32 15.86
CA ASP A 110 -3.21 0.45 17.31
C ASP A 110 -2.16 -0.39 18.03
N THR A 111 -1.35 -1.13 17.30
CA THR A 111 -0.23 -1.91 17.84
C THR A 111 1.01 -1.77 16.96
N PRO A 112 2.23 -1.95 17.52
CA PRO A 112 3.45 -1.98 16.71
C PRO A 112 3.42 -3.08 15.65
N ALA A 113 2.85 -4.25 15.96
CA ALA A 113 2.73 -5.34 15.01
C ALA A 113 1.84 -4.99 13.81
N ALA A 114 0.71 -4.31 14.05
CA ALA A 114 -0.18 -3.85 12.99
C ALA A 114 0.55 -2.84 12.09
N CYS A 115 1.30 -1.90 12.66
CA CYS A 115 2.08 -0.92 11.91
C CYS A 115 3.16 -1.59 11.06
N LEU A 116 3.87 -2.57 11.59
CA LEU A 116 4.85 -3.34 10.83
C LEU A 116 4.21 -4.12 9.68
N GLY A 117 3.03 -4.69 9.91
CA GLY A 117 2.28 -5.38 8.86
C GLY A 117 1.91 -4.45 7.70
N VAL A 118 1.45 -3.25 8.02
CA VAL A 118 1.15 -2.22 7.01
C VAL A 118 2.42 -1.81 6.25
N LEU A 119 3.52 -1.54 6.96
CA LEU A 119 4.81 -1.22 6.33
C LEU A 119 5.25 -2.33 5.37
N TYR A 120 5.11 -3.57 5.78
CA TYR A 120 5.44 -4.71 4.91
C TYR A 120 4.65 -4.69 3.60
N VAL A 121 3.35 -4.44 3.68
CA VAL A 121 2.48 -4.36 2.49
C VAL A 121 2.87 -3.18 1.61
N LEU A 122 3.14 -2.02 2.21
CA LEU A 122 3.49 -0.80 1.46
C LEU A 122 4.85 -0.92 0.74
N GLU A 123 5.78 -1.69 1.30
CA GLU A 123 7.10 -1.92 0.70
C GLU A 123 7.10 -3.06 -0.34
N GLY A 124 6.13 -3.91 -0.32
CA GLY A 124 5.97 -5.00 -1.28
C GLY A 124 5.45 -4.55 -2.60
#